data_99bec0bb77af9c058e614c34f0f82e42
#
_entry.id   99bec0bb77af9c058e614c34f0f82e42
#
_cell.length_a   1.000
_cell.length_b   1.000
_cell.length_c   1.000
_cell.angle_alpha   90.00
_cell.angle_beta   90.00
_cell.angle_gamma   90.00
#
_symmetry.space_group_name_H-M   'P 1'
#
loop_
_entity.id
_entity.type
_entity.pdbx_description
1 polymer ?
#
loop_
_entity_poly.entity_id
_entity_poly.type
_entity_poly.pdbx_seq_one_letter_code
_entity_poly.pdbx_strand_id
1 'polypeptide(L)'
;MRGSDNLEDREGAGSPGRGLGGGVKLGGVGLIAVVAISFLLGLNPLDLLESIQGGGAPSAPTQNLPPPAPSEPDARDETKQFVVRILGDTEDTWSTLFGQMGGEYRPPRLVLFRGAVESACGLASSAVGPFYCSADSRVYLDRSFFEDLAKRFGAPGEFARAYVIAHEIGHHVQNQMGITKKVAQQRAGA
;
A
#
# COMPACT_ATOMS: atom_id res chain seq x y z
N MET A 1 -11.64 -17.26 -13.65
CA MET A 1 -11.63 -16.62 -12.32
C MET A 1 -12.08 -15.17 -12.49
N ARG A 2 -13.08 -14.75 -11.71
CA ARG A 2 -13.53 -13.35 -11.64
C ARG A 2 -12.50 -12.53 -10.84
N GLY A 3 -12.26 -11.29 -11.23
CA GLY A 3 -11.50 -10.35 -10.41
C GLY A 3 -12.40 -9.73 -9.34
N SER A 4 -11.83 -9.36 -8.19
CA SER A 4 -12.53 -8.65 -7.11
C SER A 4 -12.33 -7.14 -7.26
N ASP A 5 -13.38 -6.36 -6.95
CA ASP A 5 -13.32 -4.90 -6.84
C ASP A 5 -12.96 -4.43 -5.41
N ASN A 6 -12.70 -5.37 -4.49
CA ASN A 6 -12.41 -5.08 -3.09
C ASN A 6 -10.92 -4.86 -2.78
N LEU A 7 -10.08 -4.65 -3.80
CA LEU A 7 -8.70 -4.23 -3.62
C LEU A 7 -8.61 -2.70 -3.49
N GLU A 8 -8.00 -2.22 -2.42
CA GLU A 8 -7.63 -0.82 -2.23
C GLU A 8 -6.10 -0.71 -2.28
N ASP A 9 -5.58 -0.09 -3.33
CA ASP A 9 -4.15 0.11 -3.49
C ASP A 9 -3.70 1.42 -2.87
N ARG A 10 -2.88 1.34 -1.83
CA ARG A 10 -2.24 2.47 -1.15
C ARG A 10 -0.73 2.54 -1.38
N GLU A 11 -0.16 1.74 -2.27
CA GLU A 11 1.28 1.74 -2.55
C GLU A 11 1.79 3.08 -3.09
N GLY A 12 0.93 3.84 -3.80
CA GLY A 12 1.25 5.17 -4.32
C GLY A 12 0.90 6.32 -3.37
N ALA A 13 0.09 6.05 -2.34
CA ALA A 13 -0.15 6.98 -1.24
C ALA A 13 1.04 6.86 -0.28
N GLY A 14 2.23 7.24 -0.76
CA GLY A 14 3.42 7.35 0.08
C GLY A 14 3.06 8.03 1.38
N SER A 15 3.70 7.61 2.47
CA SER A 15 3.74 8.30 3.77
C SER A 15 3.41 9.78 3.57
N PRO A 16 2.71 10.46 4.50
CA PRO A 16 2.58 11.90 4.43
C PRO A 16 3.97 12.54 4.56
N GLY A 17 4.84 12.19 3.61
CA GLY A 17 6.02 12.94 3.24
C GLY A 17 5.45 14.23 2.69
N ARG A 18 5.58 15.29 3.50
CA ARG A 18 5.41 16.68 3.14
C ARG A 18 5.53 16.83 1.63
N GLY A 19 4.40 16.86 0.93
CA GLY A 19 4.32 17.37 -0.41
C GLY A 19 4.78 18.83 -0.37
N LEU A 20 6.05 19.07 -0.64
CA LEU A 20 6.60 20.37 -1.05
C LEU A 20 6.10 20.72 -2.45
N GLY A 21 4.82 20.52 -2.69
CA GLY A 21 4.08 20.90 -3.90
C GLY A 21 3.02 21.96 -3.63
N GLY A 22 3.20 22.76 -2.60
CA GLY A 22 2.52 24.05 -2.41
C GLY A 22 3.57 25.11 -2.53
N GLY A 23 3.37 26.10 -3.41
CA GLY A 23 4.28 27.23 -3.59
C GLY A 23 4.73 27.77 -2.25
N VAL A 24 5.99 27.55 -1.92
CA VAL A 24 6.60 28.09 -0.72
C VAL A 24 6.56 29.62 -0.89
N LYS A 25 5.58 30.25 -0.24
CA LYS A 25 5.73 31.70 0.04
C LYS A 25 6.91 31.77 0.99
N LEU A 26 8.09 32.00 0.43
CA LEU A 26 9.30 32.33 1.20
C LEU A 26 9.01 33.61 1.95
N GLY A 27 8.52 33.53 3.18
CA GLY A 27 8.55 34.65 4.12
C GLY A 27 10.01 35.00 4.38
N GLY A 28 10.29 36.28 4.72
CA GLY A 28 11.63 36.84 4.84
C GLY A 28 12.69 35.99 5.57
N VAL A 29 12.29 35.08 6.45
CA VAL A 29 13.19 34.12 7.17
C VAL A 29 13.78 33.06 6.22
N GLY A 30 13.00 32.61 5.23
CA GLY A 30 13.47 31.61 4.26
C GLY A 30 14.52 32.16 3.29
N LEU A 31 14.39 33.42 2.92
CA LEU A 31 15.37 34.13 2.06
C LEU A 31 16.72 34.29 2.77
N ILE A 32 16.72 34.67 4.05
CA ILE A 32 17.92 34.81 4.86
C ILE A 32 18.69 33.50 4.98
N ALA A 33 17.96 32.36 5.16
CA ALA A 33 18.58 31.04 5.25
C ALA A 33 19.24 30.63 3.92
N VAL A 34 18.60 30.88 2.78
CA VAL A 34 19.15 30.59 1.44
C VAL A 34 20.43 31.41 1.20
N VAL A 35 20.42 32.71 1.52
CA VAL A 35 21.60 33.60 1.37
C VAL A 35 22.75 33.11 2.28
N ALA A 36 22.48 32.75 3.53
CA ALA A 36 23.52 32.30 4.47
C ALA A 36 24.16 30.98 4.01
N ILE A 37 23.36 30.05 3.52
CA ILE A 37 23.85 28.75 3.01
C ILE A 37 24.67 28.93 1.73
N SER A 38 24.24 29.83 0.83
CA SER A 38 24.97 30.14 -0.40
C SER A 38 26.37 30.70 -0.12
N PHE A 39 26.47 31.57 0.88
CA PHE A 39 27.76 32.12 1.32
C PHE A 39 28.70 31.06 1.91
N LEU A 40 28.14 30.12 2.70
CA LEU A 40 28.90 29.02 3.29
C LEU A 40 29.42 28.00 2.26
N LEU A 41 28.69 27.84 1.14
CA LEU A 41 29.04 26.90 0.07
C LEU A 41 29.82 27.57 -1.08
N GLY A 42 30.13 28.90 -0.98
CA GLY A 42 30.83 29.63 -2.02
C GLY A 42 30.03 29.80 -3.31
N LEU A 43 28.71 29.72 -3.25
CA LEU A 43 27.80 29.87 -4.38
C LEU A 43 27.27 31.29 -4.43
N ASN A 44 27.07 31.83 -5.63
CA ASN A 44 26.45 33.16 -5.80
C ASN A 44 24.96 33.07 -5.45
N PRO A 45 24.46 33.78 -4.43
CA PRO A 45 23.06 33.71 -4.01
C PRO A 45 22.07 34.20 -5.09
N LEU A 46 22.52 35.05 -6.03
CA LEU A 46 21.66 35.48 -7.13
C LEU A 46 21.41 34.39 -8.16
N ASP A 47 22.41 33.61 -8.49
CA ASP A 47 22.28 32.49 -9.45
C ASP A 47 21.34 31.38 -8.88
N LEU A 48 21.39 31.17 -7.57
CA LEU A 48 20.51 30.24 -6.91
C LEU A 48 19.06 30.72 -6.85
N LEU A 49 18.86 32.02 -6.65
CA LEU A 49 17.54 32.65 -6.63
C LEU A 49 16.89 32.63 -8.03
N GLU A 50 17.68 32.84 -9.08
CA GLU A 50 17.23 32.80 -10.47
C GLU A 50 16.85 31.38 -10.88
N SER A 51 17.58 30.35 -10.40
CA SER A 51 17.25 28.95 -10.57
C SER A 51 15.93 28.53 -9.89
N ILE A 52 15.59 29.21 -8.79
CA ILE A 52 14.34 28.92 -8.03
C ILE A 52 13.13 29.67 -8.61
N GLN A 53 13.33 30.84 -9.18
CA GLN A 53 12.26 31.67 -9.76
C GLN A 53 12.06 31.45 -11.26
N GLY A 54 13.12 31.08 -11.97
CA GLY A 54 13.05 30.72 -13.39
C GLY A 54 12.70 29.29 -13.59
N GLY A 55 11.41 28.96 -13.63
CA GLY A 55 10.91 27.62 -14.01
C GLY A 55 11.17 27.26 -15.48
N GLY A 56 12.34 27.53 -16.00
CA GLY A 56 12.80 27.18 -17.32
C GLY A 56 13.87 26.08 -17.23
N ALA A 57 13.46 24.82 -17.28
CA ALA A 57 14.40 23.77 -17.59
C ALA A 57 15.03 24.07 -18.97
N PRO A 58 16.38 23.99 -19.13
CA PRO A 58 16.99 24.09 -20.46
C PRO A 58 16.39 22.97 -21.33
N SER A 59 15.80 23.38 -22.45
CA SER A 59 15.28 22.44 -23.45
C SER A 59 16.46 21.60 -23.95
N ALA A 60 16.55 20.38 -23.42
CA ALA A 60 17.45 19.39 -23.99
C ALA A 60 17.03 19.13 -25.44
N PRO A 61 18.00 18.99 -26.38
CA PRO A 61 17.68 18.66 -27.77
C PRO A 61 16.85 17.38 -27.80
N THR A 62 15.70 17.45 -28.45
CA THR A 62 14.81 16.30 -28.69
C THR A 62 15.58 15.26 -29.50
N GLN A 63 16.23 14.34 -28.82
CA GLN A 63 16.69 13.13 -29.45
C GLN A 63 15.45 12.32 -29.79
N ASN A 64 15.26 11.98 -31.05
CA ASN A 64 14.29 10.99 -31.51
C ASN A 64 14.65 9.65 -30.88
N LEU A 65 14.20 9.43 -29.66
CA LEU A 65 14.26 8.11 -29.02
C LEU A 65 13.32 7.19 -29.83
N PRO A 66 13.76 5.98 -30.16
CA PRO A 66 12.88 4.98 -30.74
C PRO A 66 11.68 4.78 -29.77
N PRO A 67 10.49 4.44 -30.30
CA PRO A 67 9.33 4.20 -29.45
C PRO A 67 9.74 3.20 -28.37
N PRO A 68 9.32 3.43 -27.10
CA PRO A 68 9.66 2.53 -26.01
C PRO A 68 9.21 1.12 -26.39
N ALA A 69 10.13 0.16 -26.26
CA ALA A 69 9.79 -1.25 -26.39
C ALA A 69 8.60 -1.55 -25.44
N PRO A 70 7.71 -2.50 -25.83
CA PRO A 70 6.62 -2.91 -24.93
C PRO A 70 7.22 -3.17 -23.56
N SER A 71 6.82 -2.38 -22.56
CA SER A 71 7.28 -2.56 -21.19
C SER A 71 6.85 -3.94 -20.74
N GLU A 72 7.79 -4.75 -20.25
CA GLU A 72 7.43 -5.98 -19.54
C GLU A 72 6.42 -5.62 -18.44
N PRO A 73 5.42 -6.48 -18.18
CA PRO A 73 4.43 -6.23 -17.15
C PRO A 73 5.15 -5.87 -15.85
N ASP A 74 4.84 -4.71 -15.29
CA ASP A 74 5.43 -4.31 -14.01
C ASP A 74 5.07 -5.37 -12.97
N ALA A 75 6.06 -5.94 -12.29
CA ALA A 75 5.85 -6.92 -11.22
C ALA A 75 4.82 -6.45 -10.17
N ARG A 76 4.54 -5.14 -10.11
CA ARG A 76 3.43 -4.55 -9.34
C ARG A 76 2.07 -4.94 -9.88
N ASP A 77 1.90 -4.90 -11.19
CA ASP A 77 0.63 -5.24 -11.83
C ASP A 77 0.36 -6.73 -11.73
N GLU A 78 1.37 -7.58 -11.83
CA GLU A 78 1.25 -9.02 -11.63
C GLU A 78 0.80 -9.37 -10.21
N THR A 79 1.41 -8.72 -9.19
CA THR A 79 1.02 -8.92 -7.79
C THR A 79 -0.43 -8.48 -7.53
N LYS A 80 -0.83 -7.32 -8.06
CA LYS A 80 -2.22 -6.84 -7.95
C LYS A 80 -3.19 -7.80 -8.62
N GLN A 81 -2.90 -8.22 -9.84
CA GLN A 81 -3.75 -9.16 -10.58
C GLN A 81 -3.87 -10.49 -9.84
N PHE A 82 -2.79 -10.97 -9.24
CA PHE A 82 -2.80 -12.16 -8.40
C PHE A 82 -3.73 -11.96 -7.19
N VAL A 83 -3.55 -10.88 -6.42
CA VAL A 83 -4.38 -10.57 -5.24
C VAL A 83 -5.86 -10.45 -5.63
N VAL A 84 -6.18 -9.72 -6.70
CA VAL A 84 -7.56 -9.55 -7.19
C VAL A 84 -8.20 -10.89 -7.56
N ARG A 85 -7.46 -11.81 -8.18
CA ARG A 85 -7.97 -13.14 -8.52
C ARG A 85 -8.25 -13.98 -7.29
N ILE A 86 -7.32 -14.01 -6.33
CA ILE A 86 -7.51 -14.77 -5.08
C ILE A 86 -8.66 -14.21 -4.24
N LEU A 87 -8.80 -12.88 -4.16
CA LEU A 87 -9.95 -12.26 -3.51
C LEU A 87 -11.26 -12.68 -4.16
N GLY A 88 -11.36 -12.59 -5.48
CA GLY A 88 -12.56 -13.00 -6.22
C GLY A 88 -12.93 -14.47 -5.96
N ASP A 89 -11.94 -15.37 -5.92
CA ASP A 89 -12.14 -16.79 -5.64
C ASP A 89 -12.63 -17.03 -4.20
N THR A 90 -12.05 -16.34 -3.22
CA THR A 90 -12.53 -16.39 -1.83
C THR A 90 -13.92 -15.81 -1.66
N GLU A 91 -14.26 -14.72 -2.37
CA GLU A 91 -15.61 -14.12 -2.35
C GLU A 91 -16.66 -15.09 -2.89
N ASP A 92 -16.40 -15.72 -4.03
CA ASP A 92 -17.30 -16.69 -4.64
C ASP A 92 -17.51 -17.91 -3.72
N THR A 93 -16.43 -18.40 -3.13
CA THR A 93 -16.46 -19.53 -2.19
C THR A 93 -17.28 -19.21 -0.94
N TRP A 94 -16.97 -18.09 -0.27
CA TRP A 94 -17.66 -17.72 0.97
C TRP A 94 -19.09 -17.27 0.75
N SER A 95 -19.40 -16.61 -0.37
CA SER A 95 -20.78 -16.28 -0.74
C SER A 95 -21.63 -17.52 -0.89
N THR A 96 -21.08 -18.57 -1.53
CA THR A 96 -21.76 -19.86 -1.68
C THR A 96 -21.98 -20.51 -0.32
N LEU A 97 -20.96 -20.58 0.54
CA LEU A 97 -21.04 -21.22 1.84
C LEU A 97 -22.00 -20.48 2.78
N PHE A 98 -21.96 -19.15 2.83
CA PHE A 98 -22.89 -18.36 3.63
C PHE A 98 -24.32 -18.51 3.15
N GLY A 99 -24.56 -18.54 1.82
CA GLY A 99 -25.88 -18.81 1.25
C GLY A 99 -26.43 -20.19 1.67
N GLN A 100 -25.59 -21.22 1.68
CA GLN A 100 -25.98 -22.57 2.16
C GLN A 100 -26.32 -22.60 3.67
N MET A 101 -25.71 -21.72 4.46
CA MET A 101 -25.99 -21.55 5.88
C MET A 101 -27.18 -20.61 6.16
N GLY A 102 -27.84 -20.08 5.12
CA GLY A 102 -28.94 -19.12 5.24
C GLY A 102 -28.51 -17.72 5.62
N GLY A 103 -27.24 -17.36 5.42
CA GLY A 103 -26.66 -16.07 5.68
C GLY A 103 -26.22 -15.34 4.43
N GLU A 104 -25.67 -14.14 4.61
CA GLU A 104 -25.08 -13.31 3.57
C GLU A 104 -23.62 -13.05 3.88
N TYR A 105 -22.72 -13.33 2.92
CA TYR A 105 -21.32 -12.97 3.03
C TYR A 105 -21.09 -11.52 2.62
N ARG A 106 -20.39 -10.78 3.45
CA ARG A 106 -19.95 -9.41 3.17
C ARG A 106 -18.44 -9.43 3.03
N PRO A 107 -17.90 -9.33 1.81
CA PRO A 107 -16.46 -9.40 1.61
C PRO A 107 -15.72 -8.23 2.27
N PRO A 108 -14.55 -8.46 2.84
CA PRO A 108 -13.73 -7.38 3.35
C PRO A 108 -13.02 -6.65 2.20
N ARG A 109 -12.56 -5.43 2.45
CA ARG A 109 -11.58 -4.80 1.57
C ARG A 109 -10.17 -5.27 1.93
N LEU A 110 -9.34 -5.52 0.93
CA LEU A 110 -7.91 -5.74 1.10
C LEU A 110 -7.17 -4.46 0.73
N VAL A 111 -6.40 -3.95 1.68
CA VAL A 111 -5.52 -2.80 1.51
C VAL A 111 -4.12 -3.31 1.19
N LEU A 112 -3.68 -3.08 -0.03
CA LEU A 112 -2.30 -3.35 -0.45
C LEU A 112 -1.46 -2.10 -0.20
N PHE A 113 -0.39 -2.22 0.57
CA PHE A 113 0.47 -1.11 0.95
C PHE A 113 1.95 -1.46 0.88
N ARG A 114 2.82 -0.51 1.15
CA ARG A 114 4.26 -0.71 1.27
C ARG A 114 4.82 0.05 2.47
N GLY A 115 5.55 -0.65 3.32
CA GLY A 115 6.30 -0.09 4.45
C GLY A 115 5.48 0.12 5.70
N ALA A 116 4.56 1.08 5.70
CA ALA A 116 3.70 1.38 6.85
C ALA A 116 2.29 1.76 6.41
N VAL A 117 1.31 1.41 7.23
CA VAL A 117 -0.11 1.73 7.00
C VAL A 117 -0.80 2.04 8.32
N GLU A 118 -1.70 3.02 8.29
CA GLU A 118 -2.61 3.31 9.38
C GLU A 118 -3.92 2.53 9.19
N SER A 119 -4.37 1.87 10.27
CA SER A 119 -5.61 1.12 10.34
C SER A 119 -6.40 1.51 11.58
N ALA A 120 -7.66 1.11 11.68
CA ALA A 120 -8.42 1.28 12.93
C ALA A 120 -7.87 0.46 14.11
N CYS A 121 -6.98 -0.51 13.86
CA CYS A 121 -6.26 -1.27 14.87
C CYS A 121 -4.92 -0.63 15.26
N GLY A 122 -4.57 0.52 14.70
CA GLY A 122 -3.32 1.25 14.92
C GLY A 122 -2.40 1.28 13.71
N LEU A 123 -1.22 1.86 13.93
CA LEU A 123 -0.15 1.92 12.93
C LEU A 123 0.53 0.55 12.83
N ALA A 124 0.60 0.01 11.62
CA ALA A 124 1.33 -1.22 11.33
C ALA A 124 2.46 -0.95 10.34
N SER A 125 3.56 -1.68 10.51
CA SER A 125 4.70 -1.68 9.59
C SER A 125 4.83 -3.05 8.91
N SER A 126 5.63 -3.13 7.86
CA SER A 126 5.96 -4.38 7.16
C SER A 126 6.47 -5.49 8.08
N ALA A 127 7.04 -5.15 9.25
CA ALA A 127 7.52 -6.14 10.23
C ALA A 127 6.39 -6.95 10.89
N VAL A 128 5.15 -6.46 10.87
CA VAL A 128 3.99 -7.16 11.46
C VAL A 128 3.51 -8.30 10.55
N GLY A 129 3.80 -8.23 9.25
CA GLY A 129 3.24 -9.13 8.26
C GLY A 129 1.80 -8.76 7.86
N PRO A 130 1.14 -9.58 7.05
CA PRO A 130 -0.28 -9.45 6.75
C PRO A 130 -1.14 -9.55 8.02
N PHE A 131 -2.26 -8.84 8.07
CA PHE A 131 -3.18 -8.92 9.19
C PHE A 131 -4.61 -8.52 8.81
N TYR A 132 -5.57 -9.05 9.56
CA TYR A 132 -6.94 -8.62 9.54
C TYR A 132 -7.23 -7.68 10.73
N CYS A 133 -7.81 -6.52 10.46
CA CYS A 133 -8.28 -5.62 11.51
C CYS A 133 -9.80 -5.76 11.70
N SER A 134 -10.21 -6.22 12.86
CA SER A 134 -11.63 -6.43 13.17
C SER A 134 -12.40 -5.12 13.39
N ALA A 135 -11.70 -4.02 13.72
CA ALA A 135 -12.31 -2.72 13.99
C ALA A 135 -12.81 -2.02 12.72
N ASP A 136 -12.16 -2.23 11.57
CA ASP A 136 -12.58 -1.68 10.29
C ASP A 136 -12.97 -2.75 9.25
N SER A 137 -12.88 -4.04 9.62
CA SER A 137 -13.20 -5.18 8.78
C SER A 137 -12.38 -5.22 7.49
N ARG A 138 -11.09 -4.88 7.57
CA ARG A 138 -10.17 -4.86 6.43
C ARG A 138 -9.00 -5.82 6.62
N VAL A 139 -8.54 -6.37 5.52
CA VAL A 139 -7.27 -7.10 5.42
C VAL A 139 -6.19 -6.14 4.98
N TYR A 140 -5.03 -6.20 5.60
CA TYR A 140 -3.86 -5.39 5.28
C TYR A 140 -2.72 -6.29 4.84
N LEU A 141 -2.15 -6.01 3.68
CA LEU A 141 -1.09 -6.80 3.08
C LEU A 141 0.02 -5.87 2.61
N ASP A 142 1.19 -5.95 3.25
CA ASP A 142 2.39 -5.33 2.70
C ASP A 142 2.90 -6.18 1.53
N ARG A 143 3.07 -5.55 0.38
CA ARG A 143 3.54 -6.23 -0.81
C ARG A 143 4.92 -6.86 -0.63
N SER A 144 5.82 -6.21 0.13
CA SER A 144 7.15 -6.75 0.41
C SER A 144 7.12 -8.08 1.14
N PHE A 145 6.01 -8.39 1.84
CA PHE A 145 5.84 -9.67 2.52
C PHE A 145 5.91 -10.87 1.57
N PHE A 146 5.45 -10.73 0.33
CA PHE A 146 5.56 -11.83 -0.65
C PHE A 146 7.03 -12.12 -1.04
N GLU A 147 7.89 -11.10 -1.01
CA GLU A 147 9.32 -11.29 -1.19
C GLU A 147 9.93 -11.98 0.03
N ASP A 148 9.54 -11.55 1.23
CA ASP A 148 9.97 -12.18 2.48
C ASP A 148 9.50 -13.63 2.58
N LEU A 149 8.27 -13.93 2.14
CA LEU A 149 7.72 -15.29 2.11
C LEU A 149 8.63 -16.23 1.28
N ALA A 150 9.10 -15.74 0.14
CA ALA A 150 10.02 -16.48 -0.71
C ALA A 150 11.44 -16.59 -0.13
N LYS A 151 12.01 -15.46 0.33
CA LYS A 151 13.43 -15.36 0.69
C LYS A 151 13.71 -15.86 2.11
N ARG A 152 12.83 -15.57 3.07
CA ARG A 152 13.03 -15.85 4.50
C ARG A 152 12.32 -17.11 4.96
N PHE A 153 11.16 -17.42 4.40
CA PHE A 153 10.34 -18.58 4.80
C PHE A 153 10.47 -19.77 3.84
N GLY A 154 11.22 -19.62 2.74
CA GLY A 154 11.45 -20.70 1.78
C GLY A 154 10.18 -21.15 1.06
N ALA A 155 9.17 -20.28 0.96
CA ALA A 155 7.87 -20.57 0.36
C ALA A 155 7.58 -19.64 -0.84
N PRO A 156 8.31 -19.78 -1.98
CA PRO A 156 8.21 -18.85 -3.10
C PRO A 156 6.98 -19.01 -3.98
N GLY A 157 6.16 -20.05 -3.77
CA GLY A 157 5.08 -20.40 -4.69
C GLY A 157 3.83 -19.56 -4.55
N GLU A 158 3.02 -19.53 -5.63
CA GLU A 158 1.71 -18.86 -5.64
C GLU A 158 0.75 -19.44 -4.58
N PHE A 159 0.87 -20.74 -4.31
CA PHE A 159 0.08 -21.38 -3.27
C PHE A 159 0.31 -20.75 -1.89
N ALA A 160 1.57 -20.47 -1.52
CA ALA A 160 1.88 -19.84 -0.23
C ALA A 160 1.31 -18.42 -0.13
N ARG A 161 1.38 -17.65 -1.22
CA ARG A 161 0.77 -16.31 -1.30
C ARG A 161 -0.75 -16.36 -1.19
N ALA A 162 -1.39 -17.29 -1.92
CA ALA A 162 -2.84 -17.51 -1.85
C ALA A 162 -3.28 -17.93 -0.45
N TYR A 163 -2.52 -18.82 0.18
CA TYR A 163 -2.79 -19.29 1.55
C TYR A 163 -2.80 -18.12 2.55
N VAL A 164 -1.82 -17.22 2.47
CA VAL A 164 -1.76 -16.05 3.36
C VAL A 164 -2.99 -15.16 3.20
N ILE A 165 -3.39 -14.84 1.97
CA ILE A 165 -4.59 -14.04 1.71
C ILE A 165 -5.84 -14.75 2.27
N ALA A 166 -5.99 -16.04 1.98
CA ALA A 166 -7.12 -16.84 2.46
C ALA A 166 -7.15 -16.95 4.00
N HIS A 167 -5.99 -16.96 4.65
CA HIS A 167 -5.88 -16.96 6.12
C HIS A 167 -6.44 -15.66 6.72
N GLU A 168 -6.09 -14.51 6.19
CA GLU A 168 -6.62 -13.22 6.66
C GLU A 168 -8.12 -13.08 6.37
N ILE A 169 -8.59 -13.59 5.22
CA ILE A 169 -10.02 -13.71 4.92
C ILE A 169 -10.72 -14.63 5.93
N GLY A 170 -10.05 -15.71 6.36
CA GLY A 170 -10.55 -16.59 7.43
C GLY A 170 -10.82 -15.85 8.74
N HIS A 171 -9.96 -14.92 9.13
CA HIS A 171 -10.18 -14.06 10.30
C HIS A 171 -11.39 -13.13 10.11
N HIS A 172 -11.60 -12.61 8.90
CA HIS A 172 -12.80 -11.84 8.59
C HIS A 172 -14.07 -12.70 8.72
N VAL A 173 -14.06 -13.91 8.20
CA VAL A 173 -15.17 -14.86 8.32
C VAL A 173 -15.46 -15.16 9.79
N GLN A 174 -14.45 -15.46 10.60
CA GLN A 174 -14.60 -15.68 12.04
C GLN A 174 -15.23 -14.47 12.74
N ASN A 175 -14.84 -13.26 12.35
CA ASN A 175 -15.41 -12.03 12.86
C ASN A 175 -16.88 -11.88 12.47
N GLN A 176 -17.22 -12.09 11.19
CA GLN A 176 -18.58 -12.02 10.67
C GLN A 176 -19.51 -13.06 11.31
N MET A 177 -19.01 -14.25 11.57
CA MET A 177 -19.73 -15.32 12.30
C MET A 177 -19.83 -15.09 13.81
N GLY A 178 -19.24 -14.01 14.34
CA GLY A 178 -19.23 -13.69 15.77
C GLY A 178 -18.32 -14.57 16.64
N ILE A 179 -17.49 -15.42 16.02
CA ILE A 179 -16.56 -16.34 16.72
C ILE A 179 -15.52 -15.53 17.51
N THR A 180 -14.95 -14.49 16.88
CA THR A 180 -13.95 -13.61 17.50
C THR A 180 -14.49 -13.00 18.80
N LYS A 181 -15.75 -12.53 18.79
CA LYS A 181 -16.41 -11.95 19.96
C LYS A 181 -16.60 -13.01 21.06
N LYS A 182 -17.03 -14.21 20.72
CA LYS A 182 -17.22 -15.31 21.69
C LYS A 182 -15.91 -15.67 22.37
N VAL A 183 -14.81 -15.80 21.62
CA VAL A 183 -13.49 -16.11 22.16
C VAL A 183 -13.01 -15.00 23.10
N ALA A 184 -13.18 -13.72 22.71
CA ALA A 184 -12.81 -12.58 23.56
C ALA A 184 -13.58 -12.57 24.88
N GLN A 185 -14.88 -12.86 24.85
CA GLN A 185 -15.71 -12.97 26.06
C GLN A 185 -15.27 -14.10 26.99
N GLN A 186 -14.94 -15.28 26.44
CA GLN A 186 -14.44 -16.39 27.23
C GLN A 186 -13.10 -16.08 27.92
N ARG A 187 -12.19 -15.39 27.20
CA ARG A 187 -10.90 -14.98 27.79
C ARG A 187 -11.02 -13.92 28.87
N ALA A 188 -12.01 -13.03 28.78
CA ALA A 188 -12.25 -12.00 29.77
C ALA A 188 -12.93 -12.52 31.05
N GLY A 189 -13.57 -13.70 30.99
CA GLY A 189 -14.25 -14.34 32.14
C GLY A 189 -13.44 -15.46 32.78
N ALA A 190 -12.21 -15.72 32.29
CA ALA A 190 -11.28 -16.71 32.86
C ALA A 190 -10.21 -15.98 33.70
#